data_745ee5122d31ec0dda2474dff4e46a56
#
_entry.id   745ee5122d31ec0dda2474dff4e46a56
#
_cell.length_a   1.000
_cell.length_b   1.000
_cell.length_c   1.000
_cell.angle_alpha   90.00
_cell.angle_beta   90.00
_cell.angle_gamma   90.00
#
_symmetry.space_group_name_H-M   'P 1'
#
loop_
_entity.id
_entity.type
_entity.pdbx_description
1 polymer ?
#
loop_
_entity_poly.entity_id
_entity_poly.type
_entity_poly.pdbx_seq_one_letter_code
_entity_poly.pdbx_strand_id
1 'polypeptide(L)'
;IDWKNTDDNSYDGEKLLLLVHDESGKWLKPNNILNNWRVTKTCLRLGSKIIGKCLMGSTSNALNKGGGEFKKLYTDSGLDKRNANGQTRSGMYSLFIPMEWNMEGFIDIHGMPVFRKPSRKTIGVDREIIENGAIDYWEAEVDSMKSDADALNEFYRQFPRTESHAFRDESK
;
A
#
# COMPACT_ATOMS: atom_id res chain seq x y z
N ILE A 1 -4.81 -21.89 8.77
CA ILE A 1 -5.06 -20.69 7.93
C ILE A 1 -6.56 -20.58 7.79
N ASP A 2 -7.08 -19.43 8.11
CA ASP A 2 -8.49 -19.06 7.98
C ASP A 2 -8.60 -17.71 7.30
N TRP A 3 -9.76 -17.38 6.72
CA TRP A 3 -10.03 -16.09 6.10
C TRP A 3 -11.45 -15.62 6.47
N LYS A 4 -11.64 -14.33 6.54
CA LYS A 4 -12.94 -13.70 6.79
C LYS A 4 -13.16 -12.54 5.83
N ASN A 5 -14.42 -12.26 5.55
CA ASN A 5 -14.81 -11.09 4.78
C ASN A 5 -14.43 -9.81 5.52
N THR A 6 -14.28 -8.73 4.77
CA THR A 6 -14.04 -7.39 5.28
C THR A 6 -15.21 -6.95 6.17
N ASP A 7 -14.95 -6.80 7.46
CA ASP A 7 -15.90 -6.33 8.47
C ASP A 7 -15.12 -5.68 9.62
N ASP A 8 -15.71 -4.67 10.27
CA ASP A 8 -15.07 -3.96 11.38
C ASP A 8 -14.72 -4.87 12.56
N ASN A 9 -15.49 -5.95 12.78
CA ASN A 9 -15.34 -6.88 13.88
C ASN A 9 -14.79 -8.26 13.47
N SER A 10 -14.24 -8.38 12.27
CA SER A 10 -13.61 -9.64 11.84
C SER A 10 -12.55 -10.09 12.84
N TYR A 11 -12.58 -11.36 13.24
CA TYR A 11 -11.70 -11.98 14.23
C TYR A 11 -11.82 -11.44 15.67
N ASP A 12 -12.85 -10.67 16.01
CA ASP A 12 -13.05 -10.22 17.39
C ASP A 12 -13.10 -11.41 18.38
N GLY A 13 -12.36 -11.27 19.49
CA GLY A 13 -12.22 -12.31 20.52
C GLY A 13 -11.24 -13.44 20.17
N GLU A 14 -10.72 -13.54 18.96
CA GLU A 14 -9.76 -14.57 18.57
C GLU A 14 -8.33 -14.22 18.97
N LYS A 15 -7.42 -15.21 18.93
CA LYS A 15 -5.97 -15.02 19.13
C LYS A 15 -5.23 -15.45 17.87
N LEU A 16 -4.50 -14.51 17.30
CA LEU A 16 -3.84 -14.67 16.01
C LEU A 16 -2.33 -14.52 16.16
N LEU A 17 -1.57 -15.37 15.46
CA LEU A 17 -0.12 -15.25 15.35
C LEU A 17 0.28 -14.37 14.14
N LEU A 18 -0.52 -14.39 13.09
CA LEU A 18 -0.37 -13.55 11.91
C LEU A 18 -1.74 -13.12 11.43
N LEU A 19 -1.88 -11.83 11.18
CA LEU A 19 -3.03 -11.22 10.53
C LEU A 19 -2.55 -10.53 9.25
N VAL A 20 -3.16 -10.83 8.13
CA VAL A 20 -2.90 -10.17 6.87
C VAL A 20 -4.16 -9.44 6.43
N HIS A 21 -4.04 -8.14 6.22
CA HIS A 21 -5.07 -7.33 5.57
C HIS A 21 -4.65 -7.07 4.14
N ASP A 22 -5.47 -7.51 3.21
CA ASP A 22 -5.30 -7.25 1.79
C ASP A 22 -6.18 -6.08 1.36
N GLU A 23 -5.64 -5.20 0.52
CA GLU A 23 -6.32 -4.05 -0.07
C GLU A 23 -7.07 -3.15 0.94
N SER A 24 -6.55 -3.03 2.17
CA SER A 24 -7.23 -2.30 3.27
C SER A 24 -7.43 -0.81 3.00
N GLY A 25 -6.64 -0.20 2.12
CA GLY A 25 -6.84 1.16 1.62
C GLY A 25 -8.01 1.32 0.66
N LYS A 26 -8.58 0.20 0.18
CA LYS A 26 -9.72 0.18 -0.75
C LYS A 26 -11.04 -0.24 -0.11
N TRP A 27 -11.07 -0.44 1.20
CA TRP A 27 -12.30 -0.83 1.88
C TRP A 27 -13.35 0.25 1.78
N LEU A 28 -14.52 -0.13 1.28
CA LEU A 28 -15.67 0.76 1.08
C LEU A 28 -16.53 0.83 2.35
N LYS A 29 -17.15 1.97 2.59
CA LYS A 29 -18.16 2.11 3.64
C LYS A 29 -19.28 1.05 3.48
N PRO A 30 -19.80 0.52 4.59
CA PRO A 30 -19.62 1.01 5.96
C PRO A 30 -18.33 0.56 6.65
N ASN A 31 -17.54 -0.34 6.06
CA ASN A 31 -16.32 -0.89 6.65
C ASN A 31 -15.26 0.20 6.84
N ASN A 32 -14.53 0.14 7.94
CA ASN A 32 -13.55 1.14 8.31
C ASN A 32 -12.30 0.49 8.88
N ILE A 33 -11.17 0.65 8.18
CA ILE A 33 -9.89 0.06 8.60
C ILE A 33 -9.43 0.54 9.99
N LEU A 34 -9.76 1.77 10.39
CA LEU A 34 -9.41 2.25 11.74
C LEU A 34 -10.20 1.53 12.82
N ASN A 35 -11.49 1.28 12.60
CA ASN A 35 -12.32 0.53 13.51
C ASN A 35 -11.87 -0.93 13.57
N ASN A 36 -11.71 -1.57 12.43
CA ASN A 36 -11.22 -2.93 12.35
C ASN A 36 -9.86 -3.07 13.06
N TRP A 37 -8.92 -2.14 12.85
CA TRP A 37 -7.62 -2.19 13.51
C TRP A 37 -7.72 -2.05 15.04
N ARG A 38 -8.65 -1.25 15.55
CA ARG A 38 -8.87 -1.16 17.01
C ARG A 38 -9.27 -2.49 17.61
N VAL A 39 -10.08 -3.28 16.91
CA VAL A 39 -10.50 -4.62 17.30
C VAL A 39 -9.36 -5.62 17.10
N THR A 40 -8.88 -5.75 15.86
CA THR A 40 -7.98 -6.84 15.46
C THR A 40 -6.59 -6.76 16.10
N LYS A 41 -6.09 -5.56 16.43
CA LYS A 41 -4.82 -5.44 17.17
C LYS A 41 -4.87 -6.12 18.56
N THR A 42 -6.05 -6.28 19.16
CA THR A 42 -6.21 -7.00 20.44
C THR A 42 -6.08 -8.51 20.26
N CYS A 43 -6.42 -9.02 19.07
CA CYS A 43 -6.28 -10.42 18.70
C CYS A 43 -4.80 -10.85 18.62
N LEU A 44 -3.90 -9.92 18.40
CA LEU A 44 -2.45 -10.14 18.34
C LEU A 44 -1.76 -10.09 19.71
N ARG A 45 -2.54 -10.04 20.79
CA ARG A 45 -2.04 -9.89 22.15
C ARG A 45 -2.63 -10.93 23.09
N LEU A 46 -1.82 -11.30 24.09
CA LEU A 46 -2.26 -12.04 25.26
C LEU A 46 -1.94 -11.15 26.48
N GLY A 47 -2.96 -10.44 26.96
CA GLY A 47 -2.76 -9.38 27.95
C GLY A 47 -1.83 -8.27 27.43
N SER A 48 -0.77 -7.98 28.15
CA SER A 48 0.24 -6.98 27.76
C SER A 48 1.24 -7.51 26.71
N LYS A 49 1.34 -8.83 26.53
CA LYS A 49 2.32 -9.47 25.65
C LYS A 49 1.80 -9.49 24.21
N ILE A 50 2.61 -9.01 23.27
CA ILE A 50 2.38 -9.17 21.84
C ILE A 50 2.76 -10.59 21.45
N ILE A 51 1.84 -11.34 20.87
CA ILE A 51 2.04 -12.74 20.44
C ILE A 51 1.98 -12.89 18.92
N GLY A 52 1.34 -11.97 18.22
CA GLY A 52 1.16 -12.01 16.76
C GLY A 52 1.66 -10.76 16.06
N LYS A 53 1.67 -10.83 14.75
CA LYS A 53 2.08 -9.75 13.85
C LYS A 53 0.97 -9.45 12.85
N CYS A 54 0.96 -8.22 12.33
CA CYS A 54 0.07 -7.81 11.25
C CYS A 54 0.88 -7.30 10.06
N LEU A 55 0.44 -7.68 8.88
CA LEU A 55 0.86 -7.11 7.60
C LEU A 55 -0.36 -6.50 6.92
N MET A 56 -0.25 -5.25 6.50
CA MET A 56 -1.26 -4.58 5.68
C MET A 56 -0.60 -4.13 4.39
N GLY A 57 -1.06 -4.67 3.26
CA GLY A 57 -0.64 -4.25 1.92
C GLY A 57 -1.81 -3.61 1.19
N SER A 58 -1.60 -2.44 0.58
CA SER A 58 -2.64 -1.79 -0.24
C SER A 58 -2.08 -0.66 -1.09
N THR A 59 -2.73 -0.40 -2.22
CA THR A 59 -2.79 0.94 -2.80
C THR A 59 -3.91 1.75 -2.13
N SER A 60 -3.89 3.07 -2.26
CA SER A 60 -4.93 3.93 -1.66
C SER A 60 -6.12 4.09 -2.59
N ASN A 61 -7.31 4.16 -2.02
CA ASN A 61 -8.50 4.64 -2.72
C ASN A 61 -8.61 6.17 -2.62
N ALA A 62 -9.53 6.77 -3.35
CA ALA A 62 -9.90 8.17 -3.16
C ALA A 62 -10.23 8.47 -1.69
N LEU A 63 -9.83 9.64 -1.19
CA LEU A 63 -9.93 9.94 0.25
C LEU A 63 -11.36 9.87 0.79
N ASN A 64 -12.35 10.24 -0.03
CA ASN A 64 -13.77 10.17 0.30
C ASN A 64 -14.38 8.76 0.21
N LYS A 65 -13.66 7.80 -0.39
CA LYS A 65 -14.08 6.40 -0.59
C LYS A 65 -13.31 5.39 0.28
N GLY A 66 -12.84 5.82 1.46
CA GLY A 66 -12.10 4.97 2.41
C GLY A 66 -10.58 5.22 2.46
N GLY A 67 -10.02 5.88 1.44
CA GLY A 67 -8.61 6.23 1.43
C GLY A 67 -8.20 7.18 2.56
N GLY A 68 -9.12 7.99 3.06
CA GLY A 68 -8.88 8.91 4.18
C GLY A 68 -8.55 8.20 5.49
N GLU A 69 -9.28 7.15 5.82
CA GLU A 69 -9.06 6.32 7.00
C GLU A 69 -7.75 5.55 6.88
N PHE A 70 -7.44 5.01 5.70
CA PHE A 70 -6.17 4.35 5.45
C PHE A 70 -4.99 5.32 5.53
N LYS A 71 -5.10 6.51 4.92
CA LYS A 71 -4.10 7.58 5.05
C LYS A 71 -3.84 7.95 6.51
N LYS A 72 -4.91 8.05 7.32
CA LYS A 72 -4.77 8.32 8.75
C LYS A 72 -4.01 7.21 9.47
N LEU A 73 -4.35 5.94 9.22
CA LEU A 73 -3.64 4.79 9.79
C LEU A 73 -2.17 4.79 9.37
N TYR A 74 -1.88 5.02 8.09
CA TYR A 74 -0.53 5.13 7.56
C TYR A 74 0.27 6.25 8.26
N THR A 75 -0.31 7.44 8.37
CA THR A 75 0.32 8.60 9.05
C THR A 75 0.58 8.34 10.54
N ASP A 76 -0.36 7.68 11.22
CA ASP A 76 -0.22 7.28 12.63
C ASP A 76 0.80 6.14 12.84
N SER A 77 1.26 5.55 11.75
CA SER A 77 2.29 4.49 11.70
C SER A 77 3.68 5.00 11.33
N GLY A 78 3.85 6.31 11.13
CA GLY A 78 5.10 6.94 10.70
C GLY A 78 6.23 6.73 11.70
N LEU A 79 7.41 6.37 11.17
CA LEU A 79 8.60 6.09 11.97
C LEU A 79 9.18 7.33 12.67
N ASP A 80 8.91 8.51 12.13
CA ASP A 80 9.27 9.83 12.66
C ASP A 80 8.45 10.23 13.91
N LYS A 81 7.33 9.54 14.14
CA LYS A 81 6.36 9.86 15.21
C LYS A 81 6.35 8.82 16.34
N ARG A 82 7.46 8.15 16.57
CA ARG A 82 7.59 7.18 17.65
C ARG A 82 7.68 7.87 19.02
N ASN A 83 7.04 7.27 20.02
CA ASN A 83 7.18 7.66 21.42
C ASN A 83 8.55 7.21 22.00
N ALA A 84 8.80 7.54 23.27
CA ALA A 84 10.05 7.17 23.96
C ALA A 84 10.30 5.65 24.01
N ASN A 85 9.26 4.82 23.91
CA ASN A 85 9.36 3.36 23.86
C ASN A 85 9.50 2.81 22.43
N GLY A 86 9.69 3.67 21.44
CA GLY A 86 9.84 3.28 20.04
C GLY A 86 8.53 2.89 19.33
N GLN A 87 7.37 3.09 19.96
CA GLN A 87 6.07 2.75 19.39
C GLN A 87 5.46 3.91 18.63
N THR A 88 4.88 3.63 17.48
CA THR A 88 4.03 4.56 16.74
C THR A 88 2.64 4.67 17.39
N ARG A 89 1.87 5.69 17.01
CA ARG A 89 0.51 5.90 17.54
C ARG A 89 -0.42 4.72 17.21
N SER A 90 -0.31 4.13 16.04
CA SER A 90 -1.11 2.97 15.61
C SER A 90 -0.62 1.66 16.26
N GLY A 91 0.67 1.57 16.59
CA GLY A 91 1.38 0.35 16.92
C GLY A 91 1.89 -0.43 15.71
N MET A 92 1.67 0.07 14.49
CA MET A 92 2.23 -0.42 13.24
C MET A 92 3.36 0.50 12.75
N TYR A 93 4.08 0.05 11.73
CA TYR A 93 5.15 0.81 11.08
C TYR A 93 4.85 0.93 9.60
N SER A 94 4.75 2.16 9.11
CA SER A 94 4.49 2.41 7.69
C SER A 94 5.74 2.15 6.86
N LEU A 95 5.53 1.57 5.68
CA LEU A 95 6.52 1.41 4.64
C LEU A 95 5.88 1.83 3.31
N PHE A 96 6.52 2.76 2.61
CA PHE A 96 6.15 3.13 1.26
C PHE A 96 7.10 2.46 0.26
N ILE A 97 6.54 1.79 -0.73
CA ILE A 97 7.28 1.19 -1.83
C ILE A 97 6.86 1.91 -3.12
N PRO A 98 7.74 2.72 -3.73
CA PRO A 98 7.45 3.34 -5.02
C PRO A 98 7.18 2.29 -6.09
N MET A 99 6.25 2.60 -7.03
CA MET A 99 5.81 1.65 -8.05
C MET A 99 6.96 1.08 -8.89
N GLU A 100 7.98 1.88 -9.19
CA GLU A 100 9.09 1.48 -10.03
C GLU A 100 9.95 0.33 -9.46
N TRP A 101 9.80 0.02 -8.16
CA TRP A 101 10.56 -1.06 -7.54
C TRP A 101 10.02 -2.45 -7.83
N ASN A 102 8.73 -2.55 -8.16
CA ASN A 102 8.11 -3.85 -8.38
C ASN A 102 7.06 -3.86 -9.49
N MET A 103 7.13 -2.93 -10.41
CA MET A 103 6.19 -2.87 -11.51
C MET A 103 6.36 -4.05 -12.45
N GLU A 104 5.26 -4.77 -12.69
CA GLU A 104 5.21 -5.92 -13.57
C GLU A 104 5.64 -5.53 -14.99
N GLY A 105 6.41 -6.42 -15.65
CA GLY A 105 6.99 -6.15 -16.96
C GLY A 105 8.32 -5.38 -16.95
N PHE A 106 8.73 -4.83 -15.78
CA PHE A 106 9.97 -4.06 -15.65
C PHE A 106 10.94 -4.67 -14.63
N ILE A 107 10.82 -5.97 -14.36
CA ILE A 107 11.75 -6.72 -13.51
C ILE A 107 12.59 -7.62 -14.40
N ASP A 108 13.91 -7.55 -14.30
CA ASP A 108 14.80 -8.39 -15.08
C ASP A 108 14.86 -9.84 -14.57
N ILE A 109 15.50 -10.73 -15.32
CA ILE A 109 15.63 -12.17 -14.97
C ILE A 109 16.38 -12.42 -13.66
N HIS A 110 17.03 -11.39 -13.09
CA HIS A 110 17.74 -11.46 -11.81
C HIS A 110 16.88 -10.91 -10.67
N GLY A 111 15.62 -10.50 -10.96
CA GLY A 111 14.73 -9.89 -9.99
C GLY A 111 15.01 -8.42 -9.71
N MET A 112 15.79 -7.74 -10.55
CA MET A 112 16.14 -6.34 -10.37
C MET A 112 15.20 -5.42 -11.16
N PRO A 113 14.73 -4.31 -10.57
CA PRO A 113 13.87 -3.37 -11.29
C PRO A 113 14.66 -2.60 -12.34
N VAL A 114 14.05 -2.43 -13.51
CA VAL A 114 14.56 -1.64 -14.63
C VAL A 114 13.88 -0.26 -14.59
N PHE A 115 14.53 0.73 -14.01
CA PHE A 115 13.94 2.05 -13.79
C PHE A 115 13.84 2.91 -15.05
N ARG A 116 14.87 2.88 -15.87
CA ARG A 116 14.98 3.66 -17.11
C ARG A 116 15.34 2.76 -18.29
N LYS A 117 15.17 3.25 -19.50
CA LYS A 117 15.53 2.55 -20.73
C LYS A 117 16.93 1.92 -20.59
N PRO A 118 17.05 0.60 -20.70
CA PRO A 118 18.33 -0.07 -20.52
C PRO A 118 19.28 0.26 -21.69
N SER A 119 20.57 0.44 -21.38
CA SER A 119 21.62 0.71 -22.37
C SER A 119 22.05 -0.54 -23.15
N ARG A 120 21.61 -1.72 -22.74
CA ARG A 120 21.90 -3.01 -23.35
C ARG A 120 20.64 -3.88 -23.35
N LYS A 121 20.63 -4.91 -24.18
CA LYS A 121 19.54 -5.90 -24.21
C LYS A 121 19.31 -6.46 -22.80
N THR A 122 18.15 -6.21 -22.24
CA THR A 122 17.73 -6.65 -20.92
C THR A 122 16.53 -7.58 -21.08
N ILE A 123 16.57 -8.73 -20.41
CA ILE A 123 15.50 -9.74 -20.48
C ILE A 123 14.74 -9.71 -19.16
N GLY A 124 13.42 -9.66 -19.22
CA GLY A 124 12.52 -9.71 -18.09
C GLY A 124 12.34 -11.09 -17.49
N VAL A 125 11.75 -11.15 -16.30
CA VAL A 125 11.38 -12.44 -15.64
C VAL A 125 10.41 -13.27 -16.48
N ASP A 126 9.59 -12.61 -17.29
CA ASP A 126 8.67 -13.19 -18.29
C ASP A 126 9.38 -13.69 -19.57
N ARG A 127 10.70 -13.48 -19.67
CA ARG A 127 11.58 -13.77 -20.80
C ARG A 127 11.40 -12.86 -22.02
N GLU A 128 10.59 -11.81 -21.91
CA GLU A 128 10.47 -10.77 -22.92
C GLU A 128 11.62 -9.75 -22.82
N ILE A 129 11.83 -8.97 -23.89
CA ILE A 129 12.84 -7.91 -23.90
C ILE A 129 12.24 -6.67 -23.27
N ILE A 130 12.91 -6.12 -22.25
CA ILE A 130 12.55 -4.85 -21.63
C ILE A 130 13.19 -3.73 -22.47
N GLU A 131 12.37 -2.99 -23.21
CA GLU A 131 12.81 -1.91 -24.09
C GLU A 131 12.87 -0.55 -23.39
N ASN A 132 12.00 -0.34 -22.40
CA ASN A 132 11.90 0.89 -21.60
C ASN A 132 11.99 0.57 -20.12
N GLY A 133 12.15 1.60 -19.28
CA GLY A 133 12.09 1.43 -17.84
C GLY A 133 10.72 1.77 -17.24
N ALA A 134 10.47 1.32 -16.00
CA ALA A 134 9.23 1.58 -15.28
C ALA A 134 8.91 3.08 -15.16
N ILE A 135 9.94 3.90 -14.96
CA ILE A 135 9.78 5.35 -14.84
C ILE A 135 9.47 5.97 -16.21
N ASP A 136 10.11 5.50 -17.28
CA ASP A 136 9.84 6.00 -18.65
C ASP A 136 8.39 5.68 -19.06
N TYR A 137 7.92 4.48 -18.73
CA TYR A 137 6.52 4.09 -18.94
C TYR A 137 5.57 4.99 -18.13
N TRP A 138 5.85 5.16 -16.84
CA TRP A 138 5.02 5.99 -15.96
C TRP A 138 4.93 7.45 -16.43
N GLU A 139 6.05 8.04 -16.86
CA GLU A 139 6.09 9.41 -17.42
C GLU A 139 5.26 9.53 -18.70
N ALA A 140 5.30 8.52 -19.57
CA ALA A 140 4.48 8.49 -20.79
C ALA A 140 2.98 8.38 -20.48
N GLU A 141 2.60 7.54 -19.52
CA GLU A 141 1.19 7.41 -19.08
C GLU A 141 0.68 8.71 -18.46
N VAL A 142 1.45 9.34 -17.59
CA VAL A 142 1.12 10.65 -17.01
C VAL A 142 0.93 11.71 -18.11
N ASP A 143 1.80 11.72 -19.11
CA ASP A 143 1.70 12.66 -20.25
C ASP A 143 0.42 12.43 -21.05
N SER A 144 0.05 11.19 -21.29
CA SER A 144 -1.16 10.83 -22.02
C SER A 144 -2.46 11.23 -21.31
N MET A 145 -2.44 11.28 -19.96
CA MET A 145 -3.61 11.58 -19.13
C MET A 145 -3.72 13.05 -18.71
N LYS A 146 -2.85 13.95 -19.17
CA LYS A 146 -2.81 15.36 -18.71
C LYS A 146 -4.12 16.12 -18.90
N SER A 147 -4.94 15.74 -19.87
CA SER A 147 -6.23 16.36 -20.14
C SER A 147 -7.39 15.77 -19.34
N ASP A 148 -7.17 14.67 -18.63
CA ASP A 148 -8.16 13.97 -17.81
C ASP A 148 -7.68 13.89 -16.35
N ALA A 149 -8.15 14.85 -15.54
CA ALA A 149 -7.71 14.96 -14.15
C ALA A 149 -8.13 13.76 -13.29
N ASP A 150 -9.27 13.13 -13.58
CA ASP A 150 -9.77 11.99 -12.81
C ASP A 150 -8.96 10.74 -13.13
N ALA A 151 -8.72 10.47 -14.40
CA ALA A 151 -7.85 9.37 -14.83
C ALA A 151 -6.43 9.53 -14.28
N LEU A 152 -5.87 10.74 -14.35
CA LEU A 152 -4.55 11.05 -13.81
C LEU A 152 -4.47 10.85 -12.30
N ASN A 153 -5.48 11.29 -11.55
CA ASN A 153 -5.53 11.10 -10.10
C ASN A 153 -5.63 9.62 -9.72
N GLU A 154 -6.45 8.85 -10.46
CA GLU A 154 -6.54 7.40 -10.25
C GLU A 154 -5.21 6.70 -10.56
N PHE A 155 -4.57 7.05 -11.68
CA PHE A 155 -3.28 6.49 -12.05
C PHE A 155 -2.20 6.76 -10.99
N TYR A 156 -2.13 7.98 -10.45
CA TYR A 156 -1.21 8.32 -9.36
C TYR A 156 -1.46 7.47 -8.11
N ARG A 157 -2.71 7.17 -7.75
CA ARG A 157 -3.03 6.34 -6.59
C ARG A 157 -2.70 4.87 -6.81
N GLN A 158 -2.87 4.36 -8.03
CA GLN A 158 -2.57 2.97 -8.38
C GLN A 158 -1.07 2.72 -8.55
N PHE A 159 -0.35 3.69 -9.12
CA PHE A 159 1.07 3.61 -9.44
C PHE A 159 1.86 4.76 -8.80
N PRO A 160 1.88 4.86 -7.47
CA PRO A 160 2.48 6.00 -6.79
C PRO A 160 4.01 5.91 -6.81
N ARG A 161 4.66 7.01 -7.17
CA ARG A 161 6.11 7.19 -7.01
C ARG A 161 6.48 7.91 -5.73
N THR A 162 5.51 8.53 -5.07
CA THR A 162 5.66 9.22 -3.79
C THR A 162 4.43 8.99 -2.93
N GLU A 163 4.56 9.20 -1.62
CA GLU A 163 3.41 9.15 -0.71
C GLU A 163 2.33 10.18 -1.09
N SER A 164 2.73 11.34 -1.61
CA SER A 164 1.77 12.35 -2.08
C SER A 164 0.96 11.89 -3.29
N HIS A 165 1.54 11.05 -4.16
CA HIS A 165 0.80 10.39 -5.24
C HIS A 165 -0.18 9.37 -4.68
N ALA A 166 0.27 8.51 -3.76
CA ALA A 166 -0.58 7.48 -3.16
C ALA A 166 -1.83 8.04 -2.48
N PHE A 167 -1.72 9.22 -1.86
CA PHE A 167 -2.81 9.86 -1.11
C PHE A 167 -3.34 11.13 -1.78
N ARG A 168 -3.31 11.17 -3.11
CA ARG A 168 -3.79 12.32 -3.88
C ARG A 168 -5.30 12.49 -3.75
N ASP A 169 -5.73 13.73 -3.51
CA ASP A 169 -7.14 14.11 -3.44
C ASP A 169 -7.72 14.36 -4.84
N GLU A 170 -9.02 14.12 -5.01
CA GLU A 170 -9.75 14.35 -6.27
C GLU A 170 -9.97 15.84 -6.56
N SER A 171 -9.82 16.70 -5.57
CA SER A 171 -10.22 18.12 -5.62
C SER A 171 -9.09 19.10 -5.94
N LYS A 172 -7.95 18.61 -6.46
CA LYS A 172 -6.81 19.52 -6.76
C LYS A 172 -6.08 19.14 -8.02
#